data_0e1aa2d26218586b2c95e34f9cb4b5b3
#
_entry.id   0e1aa2d26218586b2c95e34f9cb4b5b3
#
_cell.length_a   1.000
_cell.length_b   1.000
_cell.length_c   1.000
_cell.angle_alpha   90.00
_cell.angle_beta   90.00
_cell.angle_gamma   90.00
#
_symmetry.space_group_name_H-M   'P 1'
#
loop_
_entity.id
_entity.type
_entity.pdbx_description
1 polymer ?
#
loop_
_entity_poly.entity_id
_entity_poly.type
_entity_poly.pdbx_seq_one_letter_code
_entity_poly.pdbx_strand_id
1 'polypeptide(L)'
;SVDTSFECDIHQSIEVIKTTIWEPYNVYRNLTGKKHEAINAGFISENKKQGWKDKLSIWIRGNFLIPDPRRFWIKPSVKYLTAYLKKNPVDAIITTGPPHSMHLIGLGLKSVFPTIPWVADFRDPWTNIDFYKDLNLTPMADKIHHHFEKKVIRNADSVVVVSRGMKEEYELMQPKHIQVISNGYDADDVKATTVKLDLKFTISHIGTLNAARNPKAVWEALSEICSEYPEFKTDMQIQLVGKVDFSVLEDINSFGLSENLLKIDYLSHTEAIEKQQTSQVLLLLINNSGNAKGI
;
A
#
# COMPACT_ATOMS: atom_id res chain seq x y z
N SER A 1 -8.67 11.33 -5.89
CA SER A 1 -9.18 12.13 -4.79
C SER A 1 -8.24 12.00 -3.61
N VAL A 2 -8.00 13.07 -2.90
CA VAL A 2 -7.31 13.06 -1.61
C VAL A 2 -8.41 12.89 -0.58
N ASP A 3 -8.30 11.88 0.27
CA ASP A 3 -9.21 11.72 1.39
C ASP A 3 -8.78 12.72 2.47
N THR A 4 -9.65 13.66 2.77
CA THR A 4 -9.42 14.69 3.80
C THR A 4 -10.06 14.31 5.14
N SER A 5 -10.73 13.16 5.22
CA SER A 5 -11.41 12.72 6.46
C SER A 5 -10.46 12.56 7.64
N PHE A 6 -9.20 12.21 7.38
CA PHE A 6 -8.17 12.07 8.42
C PHE A 6 -7.53 13.40 8.86
N GLU A 7 -7.82 14.53 8.22
CA GLU A 7 -7.25 15.82 8.65
C GLU A 7 -7.82 16.28 10.00
N CYS A 8 -9.04 15.85 10.35
CA CYS A 8 -9.65 16.15 11.65
C CYS A 8 -9.01 15.38 12.82
N ASP A 9 -8.32 14.28 12.55
CA ASP A 9 -7.69 13.45 13.59
C ASP A 9 -6.35 14.03 14.05
N ILE A 10 -5.82 15.03 13.33
CA ILE A 10 -4.56 15.68 13.69
C ILE A 10 -4.80 16.60 14.88
N HIS A 11 -4.19 16.26 16.02
CA HIS A 11 -4.30 17.11 17.22
C HIS A 11 -3.73 18.51 16.96
N GLN A 12 -4.40 19.55 17.45
CA GLN A 12 -4.05 20.97 17.19
C GLN A 12 -2.65 21.36 17.65
N SER A 13 -2.05 20.63 18.61
CA SER A 13 -0.67 20.89 19.06
C SER A 13 0.41 20.38 18.08
N ILE A 14 0.04 19.66 17.03
CA ILE A 14 0.98 19.13 16.05
C ILE A 14 1.21 20.17 14.97
N GLU A 15 2.45 20.64 14.83
CA GLU A 15 2.85 21.49 13.71
C GLU A 15 3.00 20.66 12.43
N VAL A 16 2.14 20.91 11.44
CA VAL A 16 2.18 20.23 10.14
C VAL A 16 2.89 21.10 9.11
N ILE A 17 4.07 20.68 8.69
CA ILE A 17 4.86 21.38 7.67
C ILE A 17 4.70 20.65 6.32
N LYS A 18 3.98 21.28 5.39
CA LYS A 18 3.80 20.76 4.02
C LYS A 18 4.88 21.35 3.11
N THR A 19 5.78 20.50 2.60
CA THR A 19 6.82 20.93 1.64
C THR A 19 6.42 20.60 0.22
N THR A 20 6.82 21.46 -0.73
CA THR A 20 6.57 21.23 -2.17
C THR A 20 7.41 20.05 -2.65
N ILE A 21 6.78 19.16 -3.41
CA ILE A 21 7.44 18.03 -4.05
C ILE A 21 7.31 18.16 -5.57
N TRP A 22 8.41 17.96 -6.29
CA TRP A 22 8.36 17.81 -7.74
C TRP A 22 8.24 16.31 -8.05
N GLU A 23 7.12 15.92 -8.66
CA GLU A 23 6.89 14.55 -9.09
C GLU A 23 6.82 14.50 -10.63
N PRO A 24 7.50 13.55 -11.29
CA PRO A 24 7.52 13.45 -12.74
C PRO A 24 6.19 12.98 -13.35
N TYR A 25 5.15 12.81 -12.54
CA TYR A 25 3.84 12.33 -12.97
C TYR A 25 3.18 13.24 -14.03
N ASN A 26 3.42 14.56 -14.00
CA ASN A 26 2.88 15.46 -15.00
C ASN A 26 3.54 15.25 -16.38
N VAL A 27 4.84 14.95 -16.39
CA VAL A 27 5.57 14.59 -17.62
C VAL A 27 5.05 13.26 -18.15
N TYR A 28 4.83 12.30 -17.29
CA TYR A 28 4.28 11.00 -17.62
C TYR A 28 2.85 11.11 -18.21
N ARG A 29 1.95 11.87 -17.57
CA ARG A 29 0.58 12.10 -18.05
C ARG A 29 0.58 12.73 -19.46
N ASN A 30 1.46 13.68 -19.71
CA ASN A 30 1.58 14.33 -21.01
C ASN A 30 2.06 13.35 -22.10
N LEU A 31 2.99 12.44 -21.77
CA LEU A 31 3.52 11.43 -22.68
C LEU A 31 2.54 10.30 -22.98
N THR A 32 1.71 9.92 -22.02
CA THR A 32 0.77 8.79 -22.14
C THR A 32 -0.64 9.19 -22.54
N GLY A 33 -0.96 10.49 -22.55
CA GLY A 33 -2.31 11.02 -22.86
C GLY A 33 -3.35 10.77 -21.76
N LYS A 34 -2.96 10.16 -20.62
CA LYS A 34 -3.84 9.80 -19.50
C LYS A 34 -4.01 10.96 -18.50
N LYS A 35 -4.67 12.03 -18.96
CA LYS A 35 -4.81 13.29 -18.17
C LYS A 35 -5.58 13.16 -16.85
N HIS A 36 -6.46 12.15 -16.71
CA HIS A 36 -7.39 12.03 -15.58
C HIS A 36 -7.25 10.74 -14.74
N GLU A 37 -6.39 9.79 -15.13
CA GLU A 37 -6.17 8.61 -14.32
C GLU A 37 -5.16 8.90 -13.20
N ALA A 38 -5.54 8.67 -11.95
CA ALA A 38 -4.59 8.62 -10.84
C ALA A 38 -3.59 7.50 -11.11
N ILE A 39 -2.29 7.81 -11.16
CA ILE A 39 -1.25 6.78 -11.27
C ILE A 39 -1.23 6.04 -9.93
N ASN A 40 -1.88 4.89 -9.91
CA ASN A 40 -1.97 4.09 -8.72
C ASN A 40 -0.62 3.52 -8.32
N ALA A 41 -0.39 3.44 -7.03
CA ALA A 41 0.78 2.78 -6.44
C ALA A 41 0.80 1.27 -6.73
N GLY A 42 -0.37 0.67 -7.06
CA GLY A 42 -0.50 -0.74 -7.45
C GLY A 42 -0.63 -0.90 -8.96
N PHE A 43 -0.05 -1.95 -9.50
CA PHE A 43 -0.04 -2.35 -10.92
C PHE A 43 -1.40 -2.92 -11.38
N ILE A 44 -2.51 -2.31 -10.97
CA ILE A 44 -3.86 -2.81 -11.23
C ILE A 44 -4.36 -2.19 -12.52
N SER A 45 -4.77 -3.05 -13.42
CA SER A 45 -5.49 -2.69 -14.65
C SER A 45 -6.96 -3.05 -14.50
N GLU A 46 -7.82 -2.05 -14.29
CA GLU A 46 -9.26 -2.29 -14.09
C GLU A 46 -10.01 -2.64 -15.39
N ASN A 47 -9.54 -2.14 -16.54
CA ASN A 47 -10.31 -2.19 -17.77
C ASN A 47 -9.64 -2.90 -18.96
N LYS A 48 -8.36 -3.26 -18.89
CA LYS A 48 -7.57 -3.83 -19.98
C LYS A 48 -6.36 -4.61 -19.50
N LYS A 49 -5.91 -5.58 -20.30
CA LYS A 49 -4.54 -6.10 -20.20
C LYS A 49 -3.54 -4.96 -20.39
N GLN A 50 -2.50 -4.90 -19.56
CA GLN A 50 -1.47 -3.85 -19.61
C GLN A 50 -0.82 -3.75 -20.99
N GLY A 51 -0.86 -2.56 -21.58
CA GLY A 51 -0.23 -2.27 -22.85
C GLY A 51 1.29 -2.10 -22.73
N TRP A 52 2.00 -2.06 -23.88
CA TRP A 52 3.45 -1.87 -23.89
C TRP A 52 3.90 -0.53 -23.27
N LYS A 53 3.07 0.52 -23.38
CA LYS A 53 3.32 1.84 -22.77
C LYS A 53 3.27 1.77 -21.24
N ASP A 54 2.35 0.98 -20.69
CA ASP A 54 2.24 0.79 -19.24
C ASP A 54 3.48 0.03 -18.73
N LYS A 55 3.91 -1.01 -19.43
CA LYS A 55 5.14 -1.76 -19.11
C LYS A 55 6.39 -0.89 -19.16
N LEU A 56 6.52 -0.04 -20.19
CA LEU A 56 7.64 0.91 -20.30
C LEU A 56 7.63 1.93 -19.14
N SER A 57 6.47 2.40 -18.76
CA SER A 57 6.32 3.31 -17.62
C SER A 57 6.75 2.69 -16.30
N ILE A 58 6.31 1.46 -16.04
CA ILE A 58 6.69 0.68 -14.87
C ILE A 58 8.22 0.49 -14.85
N TRP A 59 8.79 0.13 -15.99
CA TRP A 59 10.24 -0.05 -16.12
C TRP A 59 11.01 1.26 -15.85
N ILE A 60 10.58 2.40 -16.41
CA ILE A 60 11.20 3.71 -16.14
C ILE A 60 11.09 4.04 -14.64
N ARG A 61 9.94 3.82 -14.03
CA ARG A 61 9.71 4.06 -12.61
C ARG A 61 10.68 3.25 -11.74
N GLY A 62 10.81 1.95 -12.00
CA GLY A 62 11.67 1.08 -11.20
C GLY A 62 13.16 1.37 -11.38
N ASN A 63 13.58 1.72 -12.60
CA ASN A 63 15.00 1.82 -12.92
C ASN A 63 15.62 3.21 -12.76
N PHE A 64 14.82 4.28 -12.92
CA PHE A 64 15.33 5.67 -12.87
C PHE A 64 14.81 6.47 -11.67
N LEU A 65 13.65 6.09 -11.09
CA LEU A 65 13.08 6.80 -9.96
C LEU A 65 13.30 6.03 -8.65
N ILE A 66 14.56 5.78 -8.31
CA ILE A 66 14.97 5.02 -7.12
C ILE A 66 15.14 5.98 -5.93
N PRO A 67 14.54 5.67 -4.76
CA PRO A 67 13.81 4.44 -4.40
C PRO A 67 12.36 4.41 -4.88
N ASP A 68 11.79 5.55 -5.18
CA ASP A 68 10.42 5.77 -5.61
C ASP A 68 10.30 7.11 -6.34
N PRO A 69 9.15 7.45 -6.97
CA PRO A 69 8.98 8.70 -7.71
C PRO A 69 9.21 9.98 -6.89
N ARG A 70 9.20 9.88 -5.56
CA ARG A 70 9.45 11.03 -4.67
C ARG A 70 10.93 11.27 -4.38
N ARG A 71 11.84 10.60 -5.09
CA ARG A 71 13.31 10.79 -4.95
C ARG A 71 13.77 12.25 -4.98
N PHE A 72 13.08 13.07 -5.76
CA PHE A 72 13.42 14.49 -5.89
C PHE A 72 13.05 15.32 -4.64
N TRP A 73 12.28 14.76 -3.75
CA TRP A 73 11.94 15.33 -2.45
C TRP A 73 13.08 15.22 -1.43
N ILE A 74 13.98 14.24 -1.58
CA ILE A 74 15.01 13.91 -0.60
C ILE A 74 15.94 15.10 -0.31
N LYS A 75 16.63 15.62 -1.34
CA LYS A 75 17.61 16.70 -1.17
C LYS A 75 17.00 18.01 -0.63
N PRO A 76 15.87 18.52 -1.20
CA PRO A 76 15.20 19.72 -0.67
C PRO A 76 14.76 19.55 0.77
N SER A 77 14.19 18.39 1.13
CA SER A 77 13.74 18.13 2.50
C SER A 77 14.89 18.05 3.49
N VAL A 78 15.97 17.36 3.16
CA VAL A 78 17.17 17.34 4.02
C VAL A 78 17.71 18.75 4.22
N LYS A 79 17.80 19.57 3.17
CA LYS A 79 18.26 20.96 3.27
C LYS A 79 17.35 21.79 4.18
N TYR A 80 16.03 21.73 3.96
CA TYR A 80 15.04 22.46 4.75
C TYR A 80 15.07 22.03 6.21
N LEU A 81 14.95 20.72 6.47
CA LEU A 81 14.92 20.17 7.82
C LEU A 81 16.24 20.38 8.58
N THR A 82 17.37 20.39 7.89
CA THR A 82 18.66 20.74 8.51
C THR A 82 18.64 22.16 9.04
N ALA A 83 18.10 23.12 8.29
CA ALA A 83 17.99 24.51 8.72
C ALA A 83 16.96 24.68 9.85
N TYR A 84 15.85 23.95 9.76
CA TYR A 84 14.79 23.95 10.76
C TYR A 84 15.27 23.38 12.11
N LEU A 85 15.87 22.18 12.11
CA LEU A 85 16.33 21.49 13.32
C LEU A 85 17.48 22.20 14.04
N LYS A 86 18.28 23.01 13.35
CA LYS A 86 19.27 23.88 13.98
C LYS A 86 18.63 24.97 14.88
N LYS A 87 17.40 25.38 14.56
CA LYS A 87 16.65 26.39 15.31
C LYS A 87 15.65 25.78 16.29
N ASN A 88 15.15 24.61 15.96
CA ASN A 88 14.13 23.88 16.70
C ASN A 88 14.66 22.47 16.99
N PRO A 89 15.46 22.31 18.05
CA PRO A 89 16.00 21.01 18.41
C PRO A 89 14.88 20.02 18.77
N VAL A 90 15.08 18.74 18.43
CA VAL A 90 14.17 17.64 18.72
C VAL A 90 14.91 16.52 19.42
N ASP A 91 14.18 15.72 20.20
CA ASP A 91 14.74 14.59 20.93
C ASP A 91 14.92 13.36 20.07
N ALA A 92 14.13 13.21 18.99
CA ALA A 92 14.22 12.10 18.06
C ALA A 92 13.69 12.47 16.67
N ILE A 93 14.13 11.71 15.66
CA ILE A 93 13.59 11.76 14.29
C ILE A 93 12.91 10.42 14.02
N ILE A 94 11.69 10.44 13.51
CA ILE A 94 10.97 9.25 13.04
C ILE A 94 10.70 9.43 11.56
N THR A 95 11.00 8.39 10.77
CA THR A 95 10.62 8.34 9.35
C THR A 95 9.75 7.12 9.11
N THR A 96 8.62 7.30 8.45
CA THR A 96 7.67 6.21 8.13
C THR A 96 7.60 6.02 6.62
N GLY A 97 7.69 4.80 6.16
CA GLY A 97 7.61 4.43 4.74
C GLY A 97 6.75 3.20 4.49
N PRO A 98 6.16 3.08 3.30
CA PRO A 98 6.41 3.85 2.08
C PRO A 98 5.82 5.28 2.11
N PRO A 99 6.37 6.22 1.32
CA PRO A 99 7.46 6.05 0.34
C PRO A 99 8.84 5.93 0.99
N HIS A 100 9.70 5.06 0.45
CA HIS A 100 11.02 4.80 1.05
C HIS A 100 12.00 5.97 0.90
N SER A 101 11.70 6.95 0.02
CA SER A 101 12.40 8.24 -0.02
C SER A 101 12.39 8.97 1.33
N MET A 102 11.36 8.74 2.19
CA MET A 102 11.31 9.27 3.57
C MET A 102 12.50 8.76 4.40
N HIS A 103 12.83 7.48 4.28
CA HIS A 103 13.98 6.91 5.01
C HIS A 103 15.31 7.48 4.51
N LEU A 104 15.42 7.83 3.21
CA LEU A 104 16.62 8.51 2.69
C LEU A 104 16.70 9.96 3.18
N ILE A 105 15.59 10.63 3.48
CA ILE A 105 15.60 11.91 4.19
C ILE A 105 16.14 11.72 5.60
N GLY A 106 15.62 10.72 6.35
CA GLY A 106 16.13 10.37 7.68
C GLY A 106 17.63 10.06 7.68
N LEU A 107 18.10 9.28 6.71
CA LEU A 107 19.52 8.96 6.52
C LEU A 107 20.35 10.22 6.29
N GLY A 108 19.84 11.16 5.48
CA GLY A 108 20.50 12.45 5.24
C GLY A 108 20.58 13.30 6.51
N LEU A 109 19.51 13.35 7.31
CA LEU A 109 19.48 14.06 8.59
C LEU A 109 20.41 13.42 9.63
N LYS A 110 20.45 12.09 9.71
CA LYS A 110 21.35 11.35 10.61
C LYS A 110 22.81 11.63 10.33
N SER A 111 23.16 11.87 9.06
CA SER A 111 24.53 12.27 8.68
C SER A 111 24.91 13.66 9.19
N VAL A 112 23.94 14.57 9.32
CA VAL A 112 24.15 15.95 9.80
C VAL A 112 24.06 16.03 11.32
N PHE A 113 23.13 15.26 11.91
CA PHE A 113 22.84 15.23 13.35
C PHE A 113 23.06 13.80 13.90
N PRO A 114 24.32 13.35 14.04
CA PRO A 114 24.61 11.96 14.43
C PRO A 114 24.16 11.61 15.86
N THR A 115 23.98 12.61 16.72
CA THR A 115 23.55 12.43 18.13
C THR A 115 22.04 12.32 18.30
N ILE A 116 21.24 12.81 17.35
CA ILE A 116 19.77 12.72 17.43
C ILE A 116 19.37 11.27 17.08
N PRO A 117 18.67 10.55 17.97
CA PRO A 117 18.15 9.22 17.67
C PRO A 117 17.24 9.24 16.44
N TRP A 118 17.39 8.24 15.58
CA TRP A 118 16.57 8.08 14.39
C TRP A 118 15.90 6.71 14.37
N VAL A 119 14.56 6.71 14.29
CA VAL A 119 13.72 5.53 14.12
C VAL A 119 13.25 5.45 12.67
N ALA A 120 13.50 4.34 12.02
CA ALA A 120 13.01 4.04 10.67
C ALA A 120 11.85 3.03 10.79
N ASP A 121 10.62 3.51 10.56
CA ASP A 121 9.37 2.72 10.64
C ASP A 121 9.00 2.22 9.25
N PHE A 122 9.17 0.92 9.03
CA PHE A 122 8.84 0.23 7.79
C PHE A 122 7.46 -0.42 7.91
N ARG A 123 6.45 0.26 7.34
CA ARG A 123 5.07 -0.25 7.27
C ARG A 123 4.92 -1.34 6.20
N ASP A 124 5.79 -1.31 5.18
CA ASP A 124 5.92 -2.31 4.14
C ASP A 124 7.41 -2.59 3.88
N PRO A 125 7.77 -3.82 3.43
CA PRO A 125 9.14 -4.11 3.03
C PRO A 125 9.53 -3.30 1.78
N TRP A 126 10.81 -3.02 1.62
CA TRP A 126 11.29 -2.22 0.49
C TRP A 126 11.56 -3.09 -0.74
N THR A 127 12.49 -4.05 -0.65
CA THR A 127 12.87 -4.89 -1.80
C THR A 127 12.13 -6.22 -1.84
N ASN A 128 11.53 -6.65 -0.73
CA ASN A 128 10.73 -7.87 -0.67
C ASN A 128 9.21 -7.61 -0.69
N ILE A 129 8.79 -6.46 -1.21
CA ILE A 129 7.38 -6.19 -1.42
C ILE A 129 6.86 -7.02 -2.61
N ASP A 130 5.61 -7.47 -2.56
CA ASP A 130 5.00 -8.43 -3.49
C ASP A 130 5.13 -8.02 -4.97
N PHE A 131 4.97 -6.75 -5.28
CA PHE A 131 5.07 -6.21 -6.64
C PHE A 131 6.51 -5.85 -7.08
N TYR A 132 7.54 -6.09 -6.27
CA TYR A 132 8.92 -5.69 -6.60
C TYR A 132 9.41 -6.33 -7.91
N LYS A 133 9.03 -7.58 -8.15
CA LYS A 133 9.38 -8.32 -9.39
C LYS A 133 8.72 -7.71 -10.62
N ASP A 134 7.56 -7.10 -10.47
CA ASP A 134 6.82 -6.49 -11.57
C ASP A 134 7.43 -5.17 -12.06
N LEU A 135 8.36 -4.59 -11.27
CA LEU A 135 9.13 -3.40 -11.66
C LEU A 135 10.10 -3.66 -12.83
N ASN A 136 10.38 -4.92 -13.15
CA ASN A 136 11.32 -5.32 -14.23
C ASN A 136 12.66 -4.58 -14.13
N LEU A 137 13.30 -4.67 -12.95
CA LEU A 137 14.53 -3.95 -12.65
C LEU A 137 15.72 -4.49 -13.43
N THR A 138 16.59 -3.59 -13.85
CA THR A 138 17.92 -3.97 -14.28
C THR A 138 18.76 -4.43 -13.07
N PRO A 139 19.78 -5.29 -13.25
CA PRO A 139 20.65 -5.70 -12.15
C PRO A 139 21.30 -4.53 -11.40
N MET A 140 21.55 -3.42 -12.09
CA MET A 140 22.12 -2.21 -11.48
C MET A 140 21.08 -1.50 -10.60
N ALA A 141 19.85 -1.33 -11.09
CA ALA A 141 18.77 -0.70 -10.30
C ALA A 141 18.44 -1.53 -9.07
N ASP A 142 18.35 -2.85 -9.21
CA ASP A 142 18.15 -3.79 -8.11
C ASP A 142 19.24 -3.67 -7.04
N LYS A 143 20.51 -3.66 -7.43
CA LYS A 143 21.63 -3.42 -6.50
C LYS A 143 21.53 -2.08 -5.78
N ILE A 144 21.06 -1.02 -6.45
CA ILE A 144 20.90 0.30 -5.84
C ILE A 144 19.77 0.27 -4.80
N HIS A 145 18.63 -0.37 -5.09
CA HIS A 145 17.56 -0.54 -4.13
C HIS A 145 18.04 -1.26 -2.86
N HIS A 146 18.63 -2.44 -3.01
CA HIS A 146 19.19 -3.22 -1.89
C HIS A 146 20.28 -2.46 -1.13
N HIS A 147 21.13 -1.68 -1.83
CA HIS A 147 22.12 -0.85 -1.18
C HIS A 147 21.50 0.21 -0.28
N PHE A 148 20.46 0.93 -0.76
CA PHE A 148 19.80 1.95 0.02
C PHE A 148 19.01 1.37 1.20
N GLU A 149 18.29 0.28 1.00
CA GLU A 149 17.58 -0.42 2.06
C GLU A 149 18.54 -0.83 3.18
N LYS A 150 19.60 -1.55 2.85
CA LYS A 150 20.63 -1.96 3.80
C LYS A 150 21.29 -0.77 4.49
N LYS A 151 21.54 0.33 3.76
CA LYS A 151 22.13 1.53 4.32
C LYS A 151 21.22 2.20 5.33
N VAL A 152 19.91 2.27 5.06
CA VAL A 152 18.92 2.78 6.01
C VAL A 152 18.86 1.93 7.26
N ILE A 153 18.71 0.61 7.10
CA ILE A 153 18.56 -0.35 8.20
C ILE A 153 19.78 -0.31 9.14
N ARG A 154 20.99 -0.22 8.59
CA ARG A 154 22.23 -0.17 9.39
C ARG A 154 22.49 1.15 10.09
N ASN A 155 22.01 2.26 9.56
CA ASN A 155 22.31 3.59 10.11
C ASN A 155 21.21 4.12 11.05
N ALA A 156 19.98 3.61 10.92
CA ALA A 156 18.93 3.90 11.90
C ALA A 156 19.38 3.42 13.29
N ASP A 157 19.01 4.16 14.32
CA ASP A 157 19.28 3.74 15.70
C ASP A 157 18.28 2.67 16.13
N SER A 158 17.06 2.72 15.58
CA SER A 158 16.07 1.66 15.72
C SER A 158 15.29 1.50 14.40
N VAL A 159 15.00 0.26 14.06
CA VAL A 159 14.13 -0.11 12.94
C VAL A 159 12.84 -0.69 13.52
N VAL A 160 11.69 -0.21 13.06
CA VAL A 160 10.38 -0.76 13.38
C VAL A 160 9.85 -1.46 12.14
N VAL A 161 9.28 -2.64 12.33
CA VAL A 161 8.66 -3.45 11.26
C VAL A 161 7.30 -3.98 11.72
N VAL A 162 6.40 -4.27 10.80
CA VAL A 162 5.01 -4.64 11.14
C VAL A 162 4.80 -6.13 11.40
N SER A 163 5.76 -6.99 11.02
CA SER A 163 5.61 -8.43 11.16
C SER A 163 6.90 -9.12 11.60
N ARG A 164 6.74 -10.34 12.15
CA ARG A 164 7.89 -11.18 12.51
C ARG A 164 8.69 -11.61 11.28
N GLY A 165 8.01 -11.88 10.16
CA GLY A 165 8.69 -12.26 8.91
C GLY A 165 9.60 -11.14 8.38
N MET A 166 9.13 -9.88 8.43
CA MET A 166 9.99 -8.72 8.12
C MET A 166 11.17 -8.59 9.08
N LYS A 167 10.95 -8.84 10.38
CA LYS A 167 12.03 -8.78 11.36
C LYS A 167 13.12 -9.79 11.03
N GLU A 168 12.77 -11.06 10.81
CA GLU A 168 13.71 -12.13 10.46
C GLU A 168 14.54 -11.78 9.21
N GLU A 169 13.90 -11.20 8.20
CA GLU A 169 14.56 -10.76 6.98
C GLU A 169 15.52 -9.59 7.23
N TYR A 170 15.07 -8.57 7.95
CA TYR A 170 15.87 -7.37 8.20
C TYR A 170 17.02 -7.60 9.19
N GLU A 171 16.91 -8.57 10.10
CA GLU A 171 18.00 -9.00 10.97
C GLU A 171 19.23 -9.46 10.17
N LEU A 172 19.04 -10.05 8.98
CA LEU A 172 20.13 -10.43 8.08
C LEU A 172 20.92 -9.20 7.56
N MET A 173 20.31 -8.03 7.59
CA MET A 173 20.98 -6.77 7.20
C MET A 173 21.72 -6.09 8.35
N GLN A 174 21.66 -6.65 9.57
CA GLN A 174 22.36 -6.20 10.77
C GLN A 174 21.94 -4.79 11.24
N PRO A 175 20.65 -4.56 11.59
CA PRO A 175 20.22 -3.35 12.26
C PRO A 175 20.88 -3.22 13.63
N LYS A 176 20.99 -1.99 14.16
CA LYS A 176 21.43 -1.77 15.56
C LYS A 176 20.38 -2.30 16.54
N HIS A 177 19.15 -1.91 16.34
CA HIS A 177 17.97 -2.40 17.06
C HIS A 177 16.83 -2.62 16.08
N ILE A 178 16.02 -3.66 16.29
CA ILE A 178 14.82 -3.93 15.49
C ILE A 178 13.69 -4.41 16.38
N GLN A 179 12.52 -3.81 16.20
CA GLN A 179 11.32 -4.10 16.97
C GLN A 179 10.14 -4.37 16.04
N VAL A 180 9.29 -5.34 16.41
CA VAL A 180 8.02 -5.57 15.74
C VAL A 180 6.94 -4.73 16.44
N ILE A 181 6.30 -3.86 15.69
CA ILE A 181 5.11 -3.12 16.11
C ILE A 181 4.10 -3.28 14.97
N SER A 182 3.13 -4.16 15.15
CA SER A 182 2.09 -4.42 14.15
C SER A 182 1.21 -3.20 13.90
N ASN A 183 0.59 -3.13 12.72
CA ASN A 183 -0.44 -2.14 12.46
C ASN A 183 -1.58 -2.33 13.46
N GLY A 184 -2.03 -1.22 14.02
CA GLY A 184 -3.20 -1.17 14.89
C GLY A 184 -4.48 -0.90 14.10
N TYR A 185 -5.58 -0.86 14.81
CA TYR A 185 -6.86 -0.33 14.36
C TYR A 185 -7.33 0.74 15.34
N ASP A 186 -8.14 1.67 14.86
CA ASP A 186 -8.76 2.64 15.74
C ASP A 186 -10.09 2.07 16.27
N ALA A 187 -10.19 1.93 17.60
CA ALA A 187 -11.40 1.41 18.21
C ALA A 187 -12.59 2.39 18.08
N ASP A 188 -12.30 3.70 17.90
CA ASP A 188 -13.34 4.71 17.71
C ASP A 188 -14.02 4.62 16.33
N ASP A 189 -13.35 4.00 15.34
CA ASP A 189 -13.95 3.69 14.03
C ASP A 189 -15.07 2.65 14.15
N VAL A 190 -14.96 1.75 15.12
CA VAL A 190 -15.92 0.65 15.33
C VAL A 190 -16.82 0.98 16.52
N LYS A 191 -17.55 2.10 16.43
CA LYS A 191 -18.56 2.40 17.45
C LYS A 191 -19.62 1.31 17.43
N ALA A 192 -19.93 0.75 18.60
CA ALA A 192 -20.93 -0.29 18.80
C ALA A 192 -22.35 0.26 18.51
N THR A 193 -22.65 0.48 17.27
CA THR A 193 -24.02 0.67 16.77
C THR A 193 -24.54 -0.72 16.40
N THR A 194 -25.80 -1.00 16.75
CA THR A 194 -26.53 -2.17 16.24
C THR A 194 -26.64 -2.02 14.72
N VAL A 195 -25.63 -2.49 14.00
CA VAL A 195 -25.60 -2.43 12.54
C VAL A 195 -26.50 -3.53 12.02
N LYS A 196 -27.46 -3.17 11.17
CA LYS A 196 -28.29 -4.14 10.48
C LYS A 196 -27.51 -4.73 9.33
N LEU A 197 -27.37 -6.06 9.30
CA LEU A 197 -26.74 -6.77 8.20
C LEU A 197 -27.44 -6.52 6.87
N ASP A 198 -26.72 -6.63 5.77
CA ASP A 198 -27.27 -6.57 4.42
C ASP A 198 -28.37 -7.62 4.25
N LEU A 199 -29.36 -7.30 3.40
CA LEU A 199 -30.51 -8.19 3.18
C LEU A 199 -30.11 -9.49 2.47
N LYS A 200 -29.13 -9.43 1.59
CA LYS A 200 -28.53 -10.58 0.93
C LYS A 200 -27.38 -11.13 1.77
N PHE A 201 -27.07 -12.39 1.60
CA PHE A 201 -25.85 -12.99 2.14
C PHE A 201 -24.63 -12.42 1.41
N THR A 202 -24.06 -11.35 1.98
CA THR A 202 -23.00 -10.58 1.34
C THR A 202 -21.64 -11.06 1.78
N ILE A 203 -20.81 -11.42 0.79
CA ILE A 203 -19.40 -11.79 0.94
C ILE A 203 -18.58 -10.63 0.39
N SER A 204 -17.89 -9.88 1.27
CA SER A 204 -17.24 -8.61 0.91
C SER A 204 -15.74 -8.67 0.96
N HIS A 205 -15.09 -8.10 -0.05
CA HIS A 205 -13.71 -7.65 0.01
C HIS A 205 -13.67 -6.13 -0.12
N ILE A 206 -13.10 -5.45 0.89
CA ILE A 206 -12.97 -3.99 0.91
C ILE A 206 -11.48 -3.64 0.84
N GLY A 207 -11.08 -3.04 -0.27
CA GLY A 207 -9.70 -2.68 -0.56
C GLY A 207 -9.31 -2.94 -2.00
N THR A 208 -8.00 -2.94 -2.23
CA THR A 208 -7.43 -3.20 -3.54
C THR A 208 -7.25 -4.69 -3.78
N LEU A 209 -7.88 -5.22 -4.84
CA LEU A 209 -7.76 -6.62 -5.25
C LEU A 209 -6.98 -6.72 -6.56
N ASN A 210 -5.71 -7.07 -6.45
CA ASN A 210 -4.83 -7.29 -7.60
C ASN A 210 -4.91 -8.74 -8.11
N ALA A 211 -4.35 -9.01 -9.30
CA ALA A 211 -4.36 -10.33 -9.91
C ALA A 211 -3.68 -11.42 -9.05
N ALA A 212 -2.65 -11.05 -8.27
CA ALA A 212 -1.92 -12.00 -7.43
C ALA A 212 -2.71 -12.45 -6.19
N ARG A 213 -3.74 -11.68 -5.80
CA ARG A 213 -4.65 -11.99 -4.69
C ARG A 213 -5.97 -12.59 -5.14
N ASN A 214 -6.12 -12.87 -6.43
CA ASN A 214 -7.36 -13.41 -6.98
C ASN A 214 -7.65 -14.84 -6.44
N PRO A 215 -8.70 -15.03 -5.64
CA PRO A 215 -8.99 -16.29 -4.98
C PRO A 215 -9.83 -17.20 -5.88
N LYS A 216 -9.27 -17.70 -6.99
CA LYS A 216 -10.00 -18.53 -7.97
C LYS A 216 -10.75 -19.71 -7.34
N ALA A 217 -10.14 -20.38 -6.36
CA ALA A 217 -10.78 -21.49 -5.64
C ALA A 217 -12.04 -21.05 -4.88
N VAL A 218 -12.11 -19.79 -4.43
CA VAL A 218 -13.33 -19.26 -3.79
C VAL A 218 -14.43 -19.06 -4.83
N TRP A 219 -14.08 -18.51 -6.01
CA TRP A 219 -15.06 -18.32 -7.09
C TRP A 219 -15.59 -19.67 -7.60
N GLU A 220 -14.73 -20.67 -7.76
CA GLU A 220 -15.08 -22.02 -8.14
C GLU A 220 -16.04 -22.64 -7.12
N ALA A 221 -15.69 -22.63 -5.83
CA ALA A 221 -16.54 -23.16 -4.77
C ALA A 221 -17.91 -22.48 -4.68
N LEU A 222 -17.95 -21.12 -4.81
CA LEU A 222 -19.22 -20.39 -4.83
C LEU A 222 -20.08 -20.76 -6.04
N SER A 223 -19.47 -20.98 -7.21
CA SER A 223 -20.17 -21.44 -8.41
C SER A 223 -20.79 -22.83 -8.21
N GLU A 224 -20.05 -23.76 -7.61
CA GLU A 224 -20.54 -25.10 -7.28
C GLU A 224 -21.72 -25.04 -6.32
N ILE A 225 -21.59 -24.27 -5.21
CA ILE A 225 -22.67 -24.10 -4.21
C ILE A 225 -23.91 -23.46 -4.86
N CYS A 226 -23.73 -22.43 -5.70
CA CYS A 226 -24.85 -21.81 -6.41
C CYS A 226 -25.56 -22.76 -7.38
N SER A 227 -24.82 -23.73 -7.94
CA SER A 227 -25.39 -24.75 -8.83
C SER A 227 -26.16 -25.83 -8.06
N GLU A 228 -25.68 -26.19 -6.88
CA GLU A 228 -26.28 -27.19 -6.00
C GLU A 228 -27.48 -26.61 -5.22
N TYR A 229 -27.43 -25.34 -4.83
CA TYR A 229 -28.44 -24.64 -4.01
C TYR A 229 -28.93 -23.37 -4.73
N PRO A 230 -30.00 -23.43 -5.56
CA PRO A 230 -30.50 -22.27 -6.30
C PRO A 230 -30.99 -21.12 -5.40
N GLU A 231 -31.51 -21.43 -4.23
CA GLU A 231 -31.92 -20.43 -3.21
C GLU A 231 -30.71 -19.62 -2.72
N PHE A 232 -29.55 -20.28 -2.50
CA PHE A 232 -28.30 -19.59 -2.13
C PHE A 232 -27.83 -18.68 -3.26
N LYS A 233 -27.92 -19.12 -4.53
CA LYS A 233 -27.58 -18.28 -5.68
C LYS A 233 -28.42 -17.00 -5.71
N THR A 234 -29.70 -17.07 -5.37
CA THR A 234 -30.60 -15.91 -5.35
C THR A 234 -30.25 -14.94 -4.25
N ASP A 235 -29.88 -15.42 -3.08
CA ASP A 235 -29.59 -14.63 -1.87
C ASP A 235 -28.14 -14.14 -1.80
N MET A 236 -27.18 -14.87 -2.33
CA MET A 236 -25.76 -14.56 -2.24
C MET A 236 -25.36 -13.33 -3.08
N GLN A 237 -24.49 -12.49 -2.51
CA GLN A 237 -23.88 -11.35 -3.18
C GLN A 237 -22.37 -11.30 -2.91
N ILE A 238 -21.57 -11.20 -3.96
CA ILE A 238 -20.13 -10.89 -3.90
C ILE A 238 -19.99 -9.38 -3.99
N GLN A 239 -19.52 -8.74 -2.93
CA GLN A 239 -19.30 -7.29 -2.89
C GLN A 239 -17.82 -6.98 -2.93
N LEU A 240 -17.37 -6.33 -4.01
CA LEU A 240 -15.98 -5.88 -4.18
C LEU A 240 -15.94 -4.35 -4.12
N VAL A 241 -15.36 -3.81 -3.04
CA VAL A 241 -15.25 -2.37 -2.81
C VAL A 241 -13.81 -1.92 -3.05
N GLY A 242 -13.63 -0.95 -3.95
CA GLY A 242 -12.33 -0.40 -4.31
C GLY A 242 -11.85 -0.89 -5.67
N LYS A 243 -10.53 -0.83 -5.89
CA LYS A 243 -9.94 -1.20 -7.18
C LYS A 243 -9.77 -2.70 -7.33
N VAL A 244 -10.32 -3.22 -8.40
CA VAL A 244 -10.30 -4.64 -8.72
C VAL A 244 -9.63 -4.85 -10.08
N ASP A 245 -8.64 -5.74 -10.13
CA ASP A 245 -7.98 -6.10 -11.38
C ASP A 245 -8.95 -6.77 -12.35
N PHE A 246 -8.78 -6.48 -13.64
CA PHE A 246 -9.63 -7.01 -14.71
C PHE A 246 -9.70 -8.54 -14.72
N SER A 247 -8.59 -9.22 -14.42
CA SER A 247 -8.54 -10.68 -14.39
C SER A 247 -9.44 -11.30 -13.32
N VAL A 248 -9.68 -10.59 -12.22
CA VAL A 248 -10.62 -11.05 -11.16
C VAL A 248 -12.04 -11.02 -11.69
N LEU A 249 -12.41 -9.95 -12.40
CA LEU A 249 -13.73 -9.80 -12.99
C LEU A 249 -13.98 -10.82 -14.11
N GLU A 250 -12.93 -11.11 -14.92
CA GLU A 250 -12.99 -12.18 -15.93
C GLU A 250 -13.22 -13.55 -15.28
N ASP A 251 -12.53 -13.86 -14.19
CA ASP A 251 -12.70 -15.16 -13.52
C ASP A 251 -14.11 -15.26 -12.89
N ILE A 252 -14.59 -14.24 -12.18
CA ILE A 252 -15.97 -14.23 -11.63
C ILE A 252 -17.01 -14.47 -12.75
N ASN A 253 -16.81 -13.82 -13.89
CA ASN A 253 -17.68 -14.03 -15.05
C ASN A 253 -17.59 -15.46 -15.61
N SER A 254 -16.38 -16.01 -15.71
CA SER A 254 -16.16 -17.36 -16.23
C SER A 254 -16.78 -18.45 -15.37
N PHE A 255 -16.90 -18.21 -14.04
CA PHE A 255 -17.59 -19.08 -13.10
C PHE A 255 -19.12 -18.83 -13.02
N GLY A 256 -19.68 -17.95 -13.87
CA GLY A 256 -21.13 -17.71 -13.93
C GLY A 256 -21.70 -16.91 -12.74
N LEU A 257 -20.84 -16.15 -12.04
CA LEU A 257 -21.21 -15.39 -10.84
C LEU A 257 -21.44 -13.90 -11.11
N SER A 258 -21.51 -13.47 -12.37
CA SER A 258 -21.65 -12.04 -12.74
C SER A 258 -22.92 -11.38 -12.19
N GLU A 259 -24.04 -12.13 -12.12
CA GLU A 259 -25.31 -11.62 -11.59
C GLU A 259 -25.28 -11.42 -10.06
N ASN A 260 -24.36 -12.11 -9.39
CA ASN A 260 -24.16 -12.00 -7.96
C ASN A 260 -23.10 -10.94 -7.58
N LEU A 261 -22.42 -10.33 -8.56
CA LEU A 261 -21.35 -9.38 -8.31
C LEU A 261 -21.90 -7.96 -8.16
N LEU A 262 -21.57 -7.33 -7.03
CA LEU A 262 -21.71 -5.89 -6.79
C LEU A 262 -20.29 -5.27 -6.70
N LYS A 263 -19.89 -4.54 -7.74
CA LYS A 263 -18.66 -3.74 -7.71
C LYS A 263 -18.99 -2.32 -7.27
N ILE A 264 -18.31 -1.85 -6.23
CA ILE A 264 -18.39 -0.48 -5.72
C ILE A 264 -17.02 0.15 -5.87
N ASP A 265 -16.95 1.36 -6.42
CA ASP A 265 -15.70 2.09 -6.55
C ASP A 265 -15.19 2.58 -5.18
N TYR A 266 -14.35 3.61 -5.16
CA TYR A 266 -13.82 4.15 -3.93
C TYR A 266 -14.93 4.69 -3.00
N LEU A 267 -14.88 4.28 -1.74
CA LEU A 267 -15.69 4.81 -0.64
C LEU A 267 -14.80 5.63 0.31
N SER A 268 -15.40 6.55 1.04
CA SER A 268 -14.75 7.19 2.18
C SER A 268 -14.44 6.17 3.28
N HIS A 269 -13.54 6.52 4.21
CA HIS A 269 -13.19 5.62 5.33
C HIS A 269 -14.42 5.17 6.12
N THR A 270 -15.29 6.11 6.49
CA THR A 270 -16.53 5.83 7.25
C THR A 270 -17.46 4.88 6.49
N GLU A 271 -17.69 5.12 5.19
CA GLU A 271 -18.53 4.24 4.36
C GLU A 271 -17.91 2.85 4.20
N ALA A 272 -16.58 2.75 4.12
CA ALA A 272 -15.89 1.47 4.04
C ALA A 272 -16.05 0.66 5.33
N ILE A 273 -15.95 1.30 6.50
CA ILE A 273 -16.22 0.67 7.81
C ILE A 273 -17.66 0.19 7.90
N GLU A 274 -18.63 1.01 7.48
CA GLU A 274 -20.04 0.63 7.45
C GLU A 274 -20.25 -0.63 6.59
N LYS A 275 -19.65 -0.68 5.40
CA LYS A 275 -19.71 -1.87 4.53
C LYS A 275 -19.07 -3.11 5.15
N GLN A 276 -17.98 -2.96 5.92
CA GLN A 276 -17.43 -4.07 6.68
C GLN A 276 -18.38 -4.60 7.73
N GLN A 277 -19.07 -3.70 8.44
CA GLN A 277 -19.97 -4.06 9.52
C GLN A 277 -21.30 -4.67 9.03
N THR A 278 -21.80 -4.28 7.85
CA THR A 278 -23.07 -4.79 7.30
C THR A 278 -22.92 -6.13 6.57
N SER A 279 -21.73 -6.55 6.23
CA SER A 279 -21.46 -7.80 5.48
C SER A 279 -21.49 -9.02 6.39
N GLN A 280 -22.08 -10.12 5.90
CA GLN A 280 -22.11 -11.40 6.66
C GLN A 280 -20.73 -12.06 6.67
N VAL A 281 -19.95 -11.91 5.62
CA VAL A 281 -18.60 -12.50 5.51
C VAL A 281 -17.62 -11.46 4.96
N LEU A 282 -16.45 -11.35 5.59
CA LEU A 282 -15.34 -10.54 5.08
C LEU A 282 -14.25 -11.46 4.50
N LEU A 283 -13.85 -11.20 3.26
CA LEU A 283 -12.75 -11.90 2.61
C LEU A 283 -11.44 -11.14 2.88
N LEU A 284 -10.58 -11.74 3.69
CA LEU A 284 -9.19 -11.30 3.86
C LEU A 284 -8.29 -12.08 2.90
N LEU A 285 -7.88 -11.42 1.81
CA LEU A 285 -7.08 -12.05 0.75
C LEU A 285 -5.60 -11.74 0.97
N ILE A 286 -4.83 -12.77 1.26
CA ILE A 286 -3.39 -12.68 1.50
C ILE A 286 -2.65 -13.16 0.26
N ASN A 287 -1.53 -12.50 -0.08
CA ASN A 287 -0.67 -12.90 -1.17
C ASN A 287 -0.02 -14.25 -0.89
N ASN A 288 -0.15 -15.19 -1.81
CA ASN A 288 0.50 -16.51 -1.74
C ASN A 288 1.74 -16.58 -2.65
N SER A 289 2.42 -15.47 -2.88
CA SER A 289 3.67 -15.46 -3.65
C SER A 289 4.85 -15.82 -2.75
N GLY A 290 5.54 -16.89 -3.05
CA GLY A 290 6.56 -17.64 -2.33
C GLY A 290 7.56 -16.95 -1.38
N ASN A 291 7.75 -15.64 -1.43
CA ASN A 291 8.60 -14.88 -0.52
C ASN A 291 7.81 -13.89 0.37
N ALA A 292 6.60 -13.53 0.00
CA ALA A 292 5.74 -12.69 0.83
C ALA A 292 5.09 -13.55 1.92
N LYS A 293 5.84 -13.88 2.95
CA LYS A 293 5.32 -14.59 4.13
C LYS A 293 4.49 -13.62 4.97
N GLY A 294 3.25 -13.43 4.56
CA GLY A 294 2.23 -12.78 5.35
C GLY A 294 2.61 -11.38 5.87
N ILE A 295 2.33 -10.38 5.07
CA ILE A 295 2.24 -9.00 5.57
C ILE A 295 0.83 -8.82 6.07
#